data_f1cec01b905266cfb09fe8b00e1ade43
#
_entry.id   f1cec01b905266cfb09fe8b00e1ade43
#
_cell.length_a   1.000
_cell.length_b   1.000
_cell.length_c   1.000
_cell.angle_alpha   90.00
_cell.angle_beta   90.00
_cell.angle_gamma   90.00
#
_symmetry.space_group_name_H-M   'P 1'
#
loop_
_entity.id
_entity.type
_entity.pdbx_description
1 polymer ?
#
loop_
_entity_poly.entity_id
_entity_poly.type
_entity_poly.pdbx_seq_one_letter_code
_entity_poly.pdbx_strand_id
1 'polypeptide(L)'
;QHKWATIWVPLLLVVCLILALLEVQRGSNLLLIAFFATASGYLAWHYTGQAWGMMVAFAHLGGVRFDRTEYWLVRGGLRILLCWHLAWFLNTTLKNAESFAPIYKAASAATVAAFLMGVIGLVRVRVRTGITPPFRTLVAWFSIFVWYAAIARWGITGLFLVQLAHALQYLEFPARVEFNRSARAAGARPFTHMLLYALGIGGSALAVIMFVPGPTKGIAASLLGAGPDSIAPVLISYAIGIHHFFTDGVI
;
A
#
# COMPACT_ATOMS: atom_id res chain seq x y z
N GLN A 1 -1.98 1.45 -24.45
CA GLN A 1 -0.82 0.86 -23.72
C GLN A 1 -1.20 0.25 -22.36
N HIS A 2 -2.35 0.60 -21.76
CA HIS A 2 -2.72 0.21 -20.37
C HIS A 2 -3.80 -0.87 -20.29
N LYS A 3 -4.16 -1.56 -21.38
CA LYS A 3 -5.23 -2.58 -21.42
C LYS A 3 -5.01 -3.72 -20.40
N TRP A 4 -3.76 -4.06 -20.11
CA TRP A 4 -3.43 -5.09 -19.14
C TRP A 4 -3.87 -4.67 -17.72
N ALA A 5 -3.52 -3.47 -17.29
CA ALA A 5 -3.84 -2.99 -15.95
C ALA A 5 -5.35 -2.74 -15.77
N THR A 6 -6.01 -2.20 -16.80
CA THR A 6 -7.42 -1.77 -16.67
C THR A 6 -8.46 -2.86 -16.94
N ILE A 7 -8.11 -3.89 -17.71
CA ILE A 7 -9.07 -4.93 -18.12
C ILE A 7 -8.64 -6.30 -17.61
N TRP A 8 -7.41 -6.73 -17.95
CA TRP A 8 -6.98 -8.10 -17.70
C TRP A 8 -6.67 -8.38 -16.22
N VAL A 9 -6.07 -7.42 -15.51
CA VAL A 9 -5.79 -7.61 -14.08
C VAL A 9 -7.08 -7.73 -13.26
N PRO A 10 -8.09 -6.87 -13.40
CA PRO A 10 -9.37 -7.06 -12.71
C PRO A 10 -10.04 -8.40 -13.03
N LEU A 11 -10.05 -8.80 -14.31
CA LEU A 11 -10.63 -10.09 -14.70
C LEU A 11 -9.90 -11.27 -14.04
N LEU A 12 -8.57 -11.24 -14.04
CA LEU A 12 -7.76 -12.26 -13.37
C LEU A 12 -8.03 -12.31 -11.87
N LEU A 13 -8.11 -11.13 -11.21
CA LEU A 13 -8.43 -11.06 -9.78
C LEU A 13 -9.80 -11.63 -9.47
N VAL A 14 -10.82 -11.36 -10.30
CA VAL A 14 -12.16 -11.93 -10.15
C VAL A 14 -12.11 -13.45 -10.29
N VAL A 15 -11.41 -13.98 -11.30
CA VAL A 15 -11.25 -15.42 -11.49
C VAL A 15 -10.54 -16.06 -10.28
N CYS A 16 -9.42 -15.49 -9.83
CA CYS A 16 -8.71 -15.97 -8.66
C CYS A 16 -9.58 -15.96 -7.39
N LEU A 17 -10.38 -14.91 -7.23
CA LEU A 17 -11.33 -14.77 -6.13
C LEU A 17 -12.39 -15.87 -6.17
N ILE A 18 -13.02 -16.10 -7.33
CA ILE A 18 -14.03 -17.16 -7.51
C ILE A 18 -13.43 -18.54 -7.20
N LEU A 19 -12.24 -18.82 -7.73
CA LEU A 19 -11.56 -20.11 -7.49
C LEU A 19 -11.23 -20.29 -6.00
N ALA A 20 -10.75 -19.26 -5.32
CA ALA A 20 -10.48 -19.31 -3.88
C ALA A 20 -11.77 -19.54 -3.06
N LEU A 21 -12.88 -18.92 -3.44
CA LEU A 21 -14.17 -19.13 -2.78
C LEU A 21 -14.70 -20.55 -3.00
N LEU A 22 -14.59 -21.10 -4.22
CA LEU A 22 -14.99 -22.48 -4.51
C LEU A 22 -14.14 -23.50 -3.76
N GLU A 23 -12.86 -23.23 -3.57
CA GLU A 23 -11.98 -24.08 -2.78
C GLU A 23 -12.36 -24.07 -1.30
N VAL A 24 -12.71 -22.91 -0.75
CA VAL A 24 -13.20 -22.78 0.64
C VAL A 24 -14.46 -23.61 0.85
N GLN A 25 -15.39 -23.64 -0.12
CA GLN A 25 -16.57 -24.52 -0.06
C GLN A 25 -16.22 -26.02 0.01
N ARG A 26 -15.06 -26.42 -0.56
CA ARG A 26 -14.55 -27.80 -0.51
C ARG A 26 -13.73 -28.10 0.75
N GLY A 27 -13.67 -27.17 1.70
CA GLY A 27 -12.95 -27.31 2.97
C GLY A 27 -11.45 -27.06 2.90
N SER A 28 -10.93 -26.52 1.79
CA SER A 28 -9.53 -26.10 1.65
C SER A 28 -9.42 -24.57 1.65
N ASN A 29 -8.33 -24.02 2.16
CA ASN A 29 -8.06 -22.59 2.21
C ASN A 29 -6.75 -22.22 1.49
N LEU A 30 -6.17 -23.11 0.70
CA LEU A 30 -4.84 -22.90 0.13
C LEU A 30 -4.80 -21.72 -0.84
N LEU A 31 -5.75 -21.66 -1.79
CA LEU A 31 -5.84 -20.57 -2.76
C LEU A 31 -6.18 -19.24 -2.07
N LEU A 32 -7.01 -19.28 -1.03
CA LEU A 32 -7.33 -18.10 -0.23
C LEU A 32 -6.09 -17.54 0.46
N ILE A 33 -5.30 -18.38 1.10
CA ILE A 33 -4.03 -18.00 1.74
C ILE A 33 -3.04 -17.48 0.70
N ALA A 34 -2.91 -18.15 -0.44
CA ALA A 34 -2.04 -17.72 -1.53
C ALA A 34 -2.46 -16.36 -2.10
N PHE A 35 -3.76 -16.13 -2.26
CA PHE A 35 -4.30 -14.83 -2.67
C PHE A 35 -3.93 -13.72 -1.69
N PHE A 36 -4.18 -13.94 -0.39
CA PHE A 36 -3.85 -12.95 0.63
C PHE A 36 -2.34 -12.72 0.78
N ALA A 37 -1.52 -13.77 0.69
CA ALA A 37 -0.07 -13.63 0.74
C ALA A 37 0.45 -12.80 -0.44
N THR A 38 -0.08 -13.07 -1.65
CA THR A 38 0.27 -12.30 -2.85
C THR A 38 -0.17 -10.85 -2.73
N ALA A 39 -1.40 -10.60 -2.27
CA ALA A 39 -1.94 -9.27 -2.05
C ALA A 39 -1.12 -8.49 -1.00
N SER A 40 -0.78 -9.14 0.12
CA SER A 40 0.04 -8.56 1.19
C SER A 40 1.45 -8.23 0.70
N GLY A 41 2.07 -9.14 -0.06
CA GLY A 41 3.40 -8.91 -0.67
C GLY A 41 3.39 -7.77 -1.67
N TYR A 42 2.35 -7.70 -2.49
CA TYR A 42 2.19 -6.62 -3.45
C TYR A 42 1.95 -5.26 -2.77
N LEU A 43 1.13 -5.24 -1.71
CA LEU A 43 0.91 -4.06 -0.89
C LEU A 43 2.23 -3.53 -0.28
N ALA A 44 3.03 -4.42 0.31
CA ALA A 44 4.32 -4.07 0.88
C ALA A 44 5.31 -3.55 -0.18
N TRP A 45 5.31 -4.18 -1.36
CA TRP A 45 6.12 -3.74 -2.50
C TRP A 45 5.71 -2.34 -2.97
N HIS A 46 4.40 -2.09 -3.06
CA HIS A 46 3.84 -0.80 -3.45
C HIS A 46 4.22 0.30 -2.45
N TYR A 47 4.00 0.11 -1.16
CA TYR A 47 4.33 1.10 -0.14
C TYR A 47 5.81 1.45 -0.10
N THR A 48 6.67 0.42 -0.12
CA THR A 48 8.12 0.65 -0.10
C THR A 48 8.63 1.25 -1.41
N GLY A 49 8.03 0.88 -2.53
CA GLY A 49 8.31 1.45 -3.85
C GLY A 49 7.91 2.91 -3.95
N GLN A 50 6.72 3.26 -3.45
CA GLN A 50 6.23 4.63 -3.42
C GLN A 50 7.07 5.53 -2.50
N ALA A 51 7.39 5.06 -1.30
CA ALA A 51 8.29 5.80 -0.40
C ALA A 51 9.63 6.10 -1.10
N TRP A 52 10.21 5.11 -1.79
CA TRP A 52 11.42 5.31 -2.58
C TRP A 52 11.21 6.31 -3.72
N GLY A 53 10.13 6.20 -4.48
CA GLY A 53 9.80 7.13 -5.58
C GLY A 53 9.68 8.58 -5.10
N MET A 54 8.96 8.81 -4.00
CA MET A 54 8.84 10.13 -3.38
C MET A 54 10.18 10.66 -2.90
N MET A 55 10.99 9.83 -2.25
CA MET A 55 12.34 10.21 -1.80
C MET A 55 13.20 10.69 -2.97
N VAL A 56 13.25 9.92 -4.06
CA VAL A 56 14.04 10.26 -5.25
C VAL A 56 13.54 11.55 -5.90
N ALA A 57 12.23 11.71 -6.03
CA ALA A 57 11.61 12.90 -6.60
C ALA A 57 11.92 14.16 -5.78
N PHE A 58 11.73 14.11 -4.47
CA PHE A 58 12.03 15.27 -3.61
C PHE A 58 13.53 15.55 -3.51
N ALA A 59 14.38 14.53 -3.49
CA ALA A 59 15.83 14.70 -3.52
C ALA A 59 16.26 15.38 -4.83
N HIS A 60 15.73 14.93 -5.97
CA HIS A 60 16.02 15.51 -7.28
C HIS A 60 15.59 16.98 -7.37
N LEU A 61 14.37 17.32 -6.90
CA LEU A 61 13.90 18.70 -6.81
C LEU A 61 14.78 19.57 -5.91
N GLY A 62 15.44 18.98 -4.92
CA GLY A 62 16.43 19.64 -4.05
C GLY A 62 17.87 19.62 -4.60
N GLY A 63 18.06 19.24 -5.86
CA GLY A 63 19.38 19.20 -6.50
C GLY A 63 20.27 17.99 -6.08
N VAL A 64 19.68 17.00 -5.41
CA VAL A 64 20.39 15.83 -4.91
C VAL A 64 20.05 14.59 -5.74
N ARG A 65 21.09 13.81 -6.08
CA ARG A 65 20.91 12.49 -6.73
C ARG A 65 21.64 11.43 -5.90
N PHE A 66 20.98 10.31 -5.71
CA PHE A 66 21.56 9.14 -5.06
C PHE A 66 22.57 8.45 -5.98
N ASP A 67 23.76 8.12 -5.47
CA ASP A 67 24.68 7.23 -6.15
C ASP A 67 24.27 5.76 -6.00
N ARG A 68 25.02 4.83 -6.61
CA ARG A 68 24.71 3.39 -6.56
C ARG A 68 24.76 2.83 -5.14
N THR A 69 25.70 3.28 -4.32
CA THR A 69 25.85 2.82 -2.93
C THR A 69 24.71 3.34 -2.07
N GLU A 70 24.40 4.62 -2.17
CA GLU A 70 23.29 5.29 -1.48
C GLU A 70 21.94 4.67 -1.86
N TYR A 71 21.76 4.38 -3.16
CA TYR A 71 20.61 3.64 -3.65
C TYR A 71 20.45 2.29 -2.96
N TRP A 72 21.52 1.48 -2.88
CA TRP A 72 21.42 0.17 -2.26
C TRP A 72 21.24 0.24 -0.74
N LEU A 73 21.84 1.22 -0.07
CA LEU A 73 21.63 1.45 1.35
C LEU A 73 20.17 1.80 1.66
N VAL A 74 19.62 2.80 0.99
CA VAL A 74 18.27 3.27 1.28
C VAL A 74 17.21 2.29 0.76
N ARG A 75 17.25 1.95 -0.53
CA ARG A 75 16.27 1.06 -1.14
C ARG A 75 16.41 -0.38 -0.66
N GLY A 76 17.62 -0.83 -0.34
CA GLY A 76 17.87 -2.12 0.29
C GLY A 76 17.20 -2.23 1.67
N GLY A 77 17.32 -1.18 2.50
CA GLY A 77 16.59 -1.08 3.75
C GLY A 77 15.08 -1.19 3.57
N LEU A 78 14.51 -0.48 2.58
CA LEU A 78 13.08 -0.57 2.28
C LEU A 78 12.67 -1.99 1.83
N ARG A 79 13.52 -2.72 1.13
CA ARG A 79 13.26 -4.13 0.76
C ARG A 79 13.26 -5.07 1.98
N ILE A 80 14.06 -4.78 2.99
CA ILE A 80 14.01 -5.52 4.26
C ILE A 80 12.64 -5.33 4.93
N LEU A 81 12.06 -4.13 4.90
CA LEU A 81 10.70 -3.89 5.39
C LEU A 81 9.66 -4.70 4.61
N LEU A 82 9.80 -4.84 3.29
CA LEU A 82 8.93 -5.72 2.50
C LEU A 82 9.01 -7.17 2.99
N CYS A 83 10.21 -7.70 3.21
CA CYS A 83 10.39 -9.04 3.75
C CYS A 83 9.78 -9.18 5.15
N TRP A 84 9.94 -8.16 6.00
CA TRP A 84 9.30 -8.13 7.31
C TRP A 84 7.77 -8.20 7.20
N HIS A 85 7.16 -7.45 6.28
CA HIS A 85 5.72 -7.46 6.09
C HIS A 85 5.18 -8.85 5.71
N LEU A 86 5.88 -9.54 4.81
CA LEU A 86 5.55 -10.91 4.46
C LEU A 86 5.69 -11.85 5.66
N ALA A 87 6.77 -11.73 6.42
CA ALA A 87 6.99 -12.54 7.62
C ALA A 87 5.91 -12.26 8.69
N TRP A 88 5.53 -11.01 8.87
CA TRP A 88 4.43 -10.60 9.75
C TRP A 88 3.11 -11.23 9.30
N PHE A 89 2.78 -11.12 8.01
CA PHE A 89 1.56 -11.69 7.46
C PHE A 89 1.49 -13.21 7.67
N LEU A 90 2.55 -13.93 7.35
CA LEU A 90 2.62 -15.38 7.53
C LEU A 90 2.50 -15.78 9.00
N ASN A 91 3.18 -15.06 9.89
CA ASN A 91 3.14 -15.32 11.32
C ASN A 91 1.76 -15.03 11.96
N THR A 92 0.98 -14.11 11.39
CA THR A 92 -0.33 -13.72 11.94
C THR A 92 -1.50 -14.48 11.32
N THR A 93 -1.35 -14.98 10.09
CA THR A 93 -2.46 -15.52 9.31
C THR A 93 -2.48 -17.06 9.27
N LEU A 94 -1.32 -17.70 9.36
CA LEU A 94 -1.24 -19.16 9.27
C LEU A 94 -1.54 -19.85 10.61
N LYS A 95 -2.28 -20.98 10.56
CA LYS A 95 -2.60 -21.79 11.74
C LYS A 95 -1.35 -22.30 12.49
N ASN A 96 -0.25 -22.52 11.78
CA ASN A 96 1.04 -22.94 12.33
C ASN A 96 1.99 -21.74 12.52
N ALA A 97 1.47 -20.63 13.06
CA ALA A 97 2.23 -19.39 13.27
C ALA A 97 3.55 -19.61 14.03
N GLU A 98 3.61 -20.58 14.94
CA GLU A 98 4.81 -20.92 15.71
C GLU A 98 6.00 -21.28 14.81
N SER A 99 5.75 -21.95 13.67
CA SER A 99 6.81 -22.29 12.69
C SER A 99 7.41 -21.06 12.01
N PHE A 100 6.67 -19.96 11.93
CA PHE A 100 7.10 -18.69 11.32
C PHE A 100 7.65 -17.68 12.34
N ALA A 101 7.46 -17.91 13.63
CA ALA A 101 7.91 -17.02 14.69
C ALA A 101 9.42 -16.71 14.64
N PRO A 102 10.33 -17.67 14.39
CA PRO A 102 11.76 -17.39 14.24
C PRO A 102 12.06 -16.47 13.06
N ILE A 103 11.39 -16.69 11.91
CA ILE A 103 11.54 -15.86 10.71
C ILE A 103 11.04 -14.44 10.98
N TYR A 104 9.88 -14.30 11.64
CA TYR A 104 9.34 -13.02 12.02
C TYR A 104 10.23 -12.25 13.01
N LYS A 105 10.80 -12.95 14.00
CA LYS A 105 11.77 -12.36 14.94
C LYS A 105 13.03 -11.87 14.22
N ALA A 106 13.60 -12.70 13.35
CA ALA A 106 14.78 -12.33 12.56
C ALA A 106 14.47 -11.14 11.63
N ALA A 107 13.34 -11.16 10.93
CA ALA A 107 12.90 -10.05 10.10
C ALA A 107 12.69 -8.76 10.92
N SER A 108 12.13 -8.87 12.14
CA SER A 108 11.94 -7.74 13.04
C SER A 108 13.27 -7.15 13.52
N ALA A 109 14.24 -7.97 13.84
CA ALA A 109 15.61 -7.50 14.14
C ALA A 109 16.24 -6.81 12.92
N ALA A 110 16.03 -7.36 11.72
CA ALA A 110 16.54 -6.78 10.47
C ALA A 110 15.95 -5.40 10.16
N THR A 111 14.76 -5.02 10.70
CA THR A 111 14.21 -3.66 10.51
C THR A 111 15.08 -2.58 11.15
N VAL A 112 15.79 -2.89 12.23
CA VAL A 112 16.76 -1.97 12.84
C VAL A 112 17.93 -1.74 11.87
N ALA A 113 18.44 -2.82 11.28
CA ALA A 113 19.49 -2.70 10.25
C ALA A 113 18.99 -1.92 9.03
N ALA A 114 17.74 -2.15 8.60
CA ALA A 114 17.11 -1.40 7.52
C ALA A 114 17.04 0.11 7.79
N PHE A 115 16.69 0.49 9.02
CA PHE A 115 16.69 1.89 9.45
C PHE A 115 18.10 2.48 9.42
N LEU A 116 19.07 1.80 10.02
CA LEU A 116 20.47 2.25 10.04
C LEU A 116 21.06 2.37 8.62
N MET A 117 20.77 1.42 7.74
CA MET A 117 21.16 1.50 6.33
C MET A 117 20.63 2.78 5.67
N GLY A 118 19.35 3.11 5.90
CA GLY A 118 18.73 4.33 5.38
C GLY A 118 19.40 5.59 5.93
N VAL A 119 19.68 5.65 7.25
CA VAL A 119 20.42 6.76 7.88
C VAL A 119 21.79 6.91 7.26
N ILE A 120 22.56 5.82 7.17
CA ILE A 120 23.91 5.82 6.57
C ILE A 120 23.85 6.32 5.12
N GLY A 121 22.88 5.83 4.34
CA GLY A 121 22.68 6.28 2.96
C GLY A 121 22.44 7.79 2.86
N LEU A 122 21.54 8.33 3.70
CA LEU A 122 21.21 9.76 3.72
C LEU A 122 22.37 10.63 4.21
N VAL A 123 23.10 10.17 5.25
CA VAL A 123 24.32 10.85 5.74
C VAL A 123 25.40 10.86 4.65
N ARG A 124 25.58 9.72 3.96
CA ARG A 124 26.54 9.63 2.85
C ARG A 124 26.22 10.62 1.74
N VAL A 125 24.93 10.78 1.37
CA VAL A 125 24.50 11.82 0.42
C VAL A 125 24.98 13.19 0.86
N ARG A 126 24.76 13.54 2.14
CA ARG A 126 25.20 14.83 2.69
C ARG A 126 26.71 15.02 2.62
N VAL A 127 27.47 13.98 3.01
CA VAL A 127 28.94 14.03 3.00
C VAL A 127 29.48 14.17 1.57
N ARG A 128 28.93 13.42 0.62
CA ARG A 128 29.38 13.42 -0.78
C ARG A 128 29.03 14.72 -1.52
N THR A 129 27.80 15.22 -1.32
CA THR A 129 27.30 16.36 -2.10
C THR A 129 27.47 17.72 -1.41
N GLY A 130 27.72 17.73 -0.11
CA GLY A 130 27.65 18.95 0.70
C GLY A 130 26.22 19.44 0.95
N ILE A 131 25.21 18.84 0.32
CA ILE A 131 23.79 19.26 0.37
C ILE A 131 23.03 18.33 1.31
N THR A 132 22.31 18.88 2.28
CA THR A 132 21.40 18.11 3.12
C THR A 132 20.19 17.71 2.30
N PRO A 133 19.80 16.41 2.26
CA PRO A 133 18.58 16.00 1.61
C PRO A 133 17.38 16.84 2.10
N PRO A 134 16.49 17.27 1.21
CA PRO A 134 15.33 18.07 1.58
C PRO A 134 14.50 17.39 2.68
N PHE A 135 13.92 18.18 3.57
CA PHE A 135 13.06 17.66 4.65
C PHE A 135 11.96 16.71 4.15
N ARG A 136 11.36 17.02 2.99
CA ARG A 136 10.34 16.16 2.35
C ARG A 136 10.87 14.76 2.01
N THR A 137 12.14 14.64 1.60
CA THR A 137 12.81 13.36 1.37
C THR A 137 12.92 12.55 2.66
N LEU A 138 13.30 13.23 3.77
CA LEU A 138 13.42 12.60 5.08
C LEU A 138 12.05 12.15 5.61
N VAL A 139 11.01 12.98 5.44
CA VAL A 139 9.63 12.63 5.82
C VAL A 139 9.14 11.40 5.05
N ALA A 140 9.35 11.36 3.73
CA ALA A 140 8.95 10.23 2.92
C ALA A 140 9.64 8.93 3.35
N TRP A 141 10.92 9.00 3.71
CA TRP A 141 11.66 7.86 4.24
C TRP A 141 11.20 7.46 5.65
N PHE A 142 11.05 8.41 6.56
CA PHE A 142 10.72 8.13 7.96
C PHE A 142 9.28 7.61 8.11
N SER A 143 8.34 8.15 7.34
CA SER A 143 6.93 7.77 7.41
C SER A 143 6.70 6.27 7.21
N ILE A 144 7.47 5.61 6.33
CA ILE A 144 7.34 4.18 6.10
C ILE A 144 7.69 3.36 7.35
N PHE A 145 8.70 3.76 8.12
CA PHE A 145 9.05 3.09 9.37
C PHE A 145 7.97 3.30 10.45
N VAL A 146 7.38 4.50 10.51
CA VAL A 146 6.23 4.78 11.39
C VAL A 146 5.03 3.90 11.02
N TRP A 147 4.74 3.73 9.74
CA TRP A 147 3.67 2.84 9.28
C TRP A 147 3.91 1.40 9.68
N TYR A 148 5.13 0.89 9.47
CA TYR A 148 5.47 -0.47 9.86
C TYR A 148 5.46 -0.67 11.39
N ALA A 149 5.86 0.33 12.16
CA ALA A 149 5.73 0.32 13.61
C ALA A 149 4.25 0.27 14.05
N ALA A 150 3.35 0.98 13.36
CA ALA A 150 1.91 0.92 13.61
C ALA A 150 1.36 -0.48 13.34
N ILE A 151 1.76 -1.12 12.22
CA ILE A 151 1.37 -2.50 11.92
C ILE A 151 1.91 -3.47 12.98
N ALA A 152 3.17 -3.32 13.37
CA ALA A 152 3.78 -4.17 14.40
C ALA A 152 3.07 -4.05 15.76
N ARG A 153 2.62 -2.83 16.12
CA ARG A 153 2.00 -2.55 17.42
C ARG A 153 0.51 -2.91 17.49
N TRP A 154 -0.22 -2.68 16.39
CA TRP A 154 -1.69 -2.81 16.35
C TRP A 154 -2.19 -3.86 15.35
N GLY A 155 -1.28 -4.60 14.72
CA GLY A 155 -1.63 -5.68 13.79
C GLY A 155 -2.50 -5.18 12.63
N ILE A 156 -3.61 -5.87 12.40
CA ILE A 156 -4.53 -5.55 11.29
C ILE A 156 -5.13 -4.15 11.39
N THR A 157 -5.40 -3.66 12.61
CA THR A 157 -5.87 -2.28 12.82
C THR A 157 -4.82 -1.26 12.37
N GLY A 158 -3.54 -1.52 12.67
CA GLY A 158 -2.42 -0.72 12.18
C GLY A 158 -2.34 -0.72 10.67
N LEU A 159 -2.56 -1.87 10.03
CA LEU A 159 -2.61 -1.98 8.57
C LEU A 159 -3.72 -1.11 7.96
N PHE A 160 -4.93 -1.12 8.54
CA PHE A 160 -6.02 -0.24 8.09
C PHE A 160 -5.70 1.24 8.26
N LEU A 161 -5.06 1.64 9.37
CA LEU A 161 -4.63 3.02 9.57
C LEU A 161 -3.60 3.44 8.51
N VAL A 162 -2.66 2.55 8.17
CA VAL A 162 -1.68 2.80 7.10
C VAL A 162 -2.36 2.94 5.74
N GLN A 163 -3.32 2.08 5.43
CA GLN A 163 -4.09 2.18 4.18
C GLN A 163 -4.86 3.50 4.09
N LEU A 164 -5.48 3.94 5.19
CA LEU A 164 -6.17 5.23 5.26
C LEU A 164 -5.20 6.39 5.06
N ALA A 165 -4.06 6.39 5.76
CA ALA A 165 -3.02 7.41 5.62
C ALA A 165 -2.48 7.47 4.20
N HIS A 166 -2.27 6.31 3.57
CA HIS A 166 -1.85 6.19 2.18
C HIS A 166 -2.90 6.77 1.21
N ALA A 167 -4.17 6.42 1.39
CA ALA A 167 -5.27 6.95 0.58
C ALA A 167 -5.37 8.47 0.69
N LEU A 168 -5.22 9.02 1.90
CA LEU A 168 -5.23 10.48 2.11
C LEU A 168 -4.04 11.18 1.42
N GLN A 169 -2.84 10.59 1.48
CA GLN A 169 -1.69 11.09 0.71
C GLN A 169 -1.97 11.11 -0.80
N TYR A 170 -2.66 10.09 -1.28
CA TYR A 170 -2.97 9.99 -2.70
C TYR A 170 -3.98 11.05 -3.16
N LEU A 171 -4.90 11.45 -2.30
CA LEU A 171 -5.88 12.51 -2.60
C LEU A 171 -5.23 13.88 -2.84
N GLU A 172 -4.05 14.15 -2.27
CA GLU A 172 -3.34 15.41 -2.51
C GLU A 172 -2.96 15.58 -3.99
N PHE A 173 -2.60 14.50 -4.68
CA PHE A 173 -2.12 14.55 -6.06
C PHE A 173 -3.22 14.99 -7.05
N PRO A 174 -4.36 14.28 -7.16
CA PRO A 174 -5.45 14.70 -8.02
C PRO A 174 -6.05 16.04 -7.58
N ALA A 175 -6.09 16.35 -6.27
CA ALA A 175 -6.54 17.66 -5.80
C ALA A 175 -5.65 18.80 -6.32
N ARG A 176 -4.33 18.63 -6.33
CA ARG A 176 -3.39 19.60 -6.94
C ARG A 176 -3.54 19.71 -8.45
N VAL A 177 -3.72 18.58 -9.15
CA VAL A 177 -3.96 18.61 -10.59
C VAL A 177 -5.23 19.37 -10.92
N GLU A 178 -6.31 19.12 -10.19
CA GLU A 178 -7.59 19.79 -10.40
C GLU A 178 -7.54 21.27 -10.00
N PHE A 179 -6.84 21.60 -8.92
CA PHE A 179 -6.58 22.99 -8.54
C PHE A 179 -5.84 23.74 -9.64
N ASN A 180 -4.74 23.18 -10.16
CA ASN A 180 -3.94 23.80 -11.21
C ASN A 180 -4.72 23.91 -12.54
N ARG A 181 -5.56 22.90 -12.85
CA ARG A 181 -6.44 22.92 -14.01
C ARG A 181 -7.47 24.03 -13.91
N SER A 182 -8.14 24.14 -12.77
CA SER A 182 -9.16 25.14 -12.50
C SER A 182 -8.57 26.56 -12.45
N ALA A 183 -7.36 26.70 -11.88
CA ALA A 183 -6.68 28.00 -11.80
C ALA A 183 -6.30 28.58 -13.18
N ARG A 184 -6.17 27.72 -14.21
CA ARG A 184 -5.88 28.15 -15.59
C ARG A 184 -7.15 28.52 -16.37
N ALA A 185 -8.33 28.16 -15.90
CA ALA A 185 -9.60 28.47 -16.54
C ALA A 185 -10.04 29.91 -16.18
N ALA A 186 -10.33 30.75 -17.18
CA ALA A 186 -10.78 32.12 -16.95
C ALA A 186 -12.08 32.12 -16.14
N GLY A 187 -12.11 32.88 -15.04
CA GLY A 187 -13.27 33.02 -14.16
C GLY A 187 -13.50 31.87 -13.18
N ALA A 188 -12.60 30.89 -13.09
CA ALA A 188 -12.76 29.75 -12.22
C ALA A 188 -12.48 30.09 -10.74
N ARG A 189 -13.16 29.36 -9.86
CA ARG A 189 -12.90 29.36 -8.41
C ARG A 189 -12.13 28.07 -8.05
N PRO A 190 -10.78 28.04 -8.15
CA PRO A 190 -10.00 26.81 -8.07
C PRO A 190 -10.18 26.08 -6.74
N PHE A 191 -10.33 26.82 -5.64
CA PHE A 191 -10.56 26.23 -4.32
C PHE A 191 -11.92 25.52 -4.24
N THR A 192 -12.98 26.14 -4.78
CA THR A 192 -14.32 25.53 -4.79
C THR A 192 -14.33 24.23 -5.61
N HIS A 193 -13.70 24.22 -6.79
CA HIS A 193 -13.57 23.02 -7.61
C HIS A 193 -12.77 21.91 -6.91
N MET A 194 -11.65 22.25 -6.29
CA MET A 194 -10.85 21.32 -5.50
C MET A 194 -11.67 20.72 -4.34
N LEU A 195 -12.42 21.56 -3.62
CA LEU A 195 -13.25 21.12 -2.51
C LEU A 195 -14.37 20.18 -2.99
N LEU A 196 -15.08 20.53 -4.05
CA LEU A 196 -16.14 19.68 -4.63
C LEU A 196 -15.59 18.34 -5.13
N TYR A 197 -14.41 18.37 -5.73
CA TYR A 197 -13.71 17.16 -6.16
C TYR A 197 -13.33 16.27 -4.97
N ALA A 198 -12.75 16.84 -3.92
CA ALA A 198 -12.39 16.10 -2.70
C ALA A 198 -13.62 15.54 -1.99
N LEU A 199 -14.71 16.31 -1.89
CA LEU A 199 -15.99 15.86 -1.34
C LEU A 199 -16.63 14.76 -2.21
N GLY A 200 -16.55 14.88 -3.54
CA GLY A 200 -17.02 13.86 -4.47
C GLY A 200 -16.30 12.52 -4.28
N ILE A 201 -14.96 12.55 -4.24
CA ILE A 201 -14.17 11.33 -3.99
C ILE A 201 -14.39 10.79 -2.58
N GLY A 202 -14.34 11.65 -1.56
CA GLY A 202 -14.57 11.25 -0.17
C GLY A 202 -15.97 10.69 0.04
N GLY A 203 -16.99 11.33 -0.54
CA GLY A 203 -18.37 10.86 -0.50
C GLY A 203 -18.55 9.54 -1.23
N SER A 204 -17.94 9.35 -2.39
CA SER A 204 -17.96 8.08 -3.12
C SER A 204 -17.28 6.96 -2.34
N ALA A 205 -16.10 7.23 -1.74
CA ALA A 205 -15.40 6.27 -0.90
C ALA A 205 -16.23 5.88 0.34
N LEU A 206 -16.85 6.85 1.00
CA LEU A 206 -17.73 6.63 2.13
C LEU A 206 -18.97 5.81 1.73
N ALA A 207 -19.57 6.11 0.58
CA ALA A 207 -20.69 5.35 0.03
C ALA A 207 -20.29 3.89 -0.24
N VAL A 208 -19.12 3.65 -0.84
CA VAL A 208 -18.60 2.30 -1.04
C VAL A 208 -18.43 1.58 0.30
N ILE A 209 -17.83 2.21 1.30
CA ILE A 209 -17.62 1.62 2.62
C ILE A 209 -18.96 1.30 3.31
N MET A 210 -19.97 2.16 3.18
CA MET A 210 -21.25 1.99 3.85
C MET A 210 -22.20 1.03 3.14
N PHE A 211 -22.23 1.08 1.81
CA PHE A 211 -23.26 0.36 1.03
C PHE A 211 -22.77 -0.97 0.45
N VAL A 212 -21.49 -1.10 0.11
CA VAL A 212 -20.97 -2.35 -0.49
C VAL A 212 -20.94 -3.54 0.48
N PRO A 213 -20.67 -3.40 1.80
CA PRO A 213 -20.70 -4.55 2.71
C PRO A 213 -22.07 -5.21 2.85
N GLY A 214 -23.18 -4.47 2.75
CA GLY A 214 -24.54 -5.04 2.86
C GLY A 214 -24.85 -6.04 1.75
N PRO A 215 -24.86 -5.65 0.46
CA PRO A 215 -25.06 -6.54 -0.69
C PRO A 215 -24.03 -7.66 -0.76
N THR A 216 -22.73 -7.40 -0.47
CA THR A 216 -21.69 -8.43 -0.52
C THR A 216 -21.84 -9.47 0.58
N LYS A 217 -22.31 -9.09 1.77
CA LYS A 217 -22.67 -10.04 2.83
C LYS A 217 -23.81 -10.97 2.37
N GLY A 218 -24.84 -10.43 1.70
CA GLY A 218 -25.95 -11.20 1.15
C GLY A 218 -25.50 -12.19 0.07
N ILE A 219 -24.69 -11.73 -0.87
CA ILE A 219 -24.12 -12.56 -1.95
C ILE A 219 -23.20 -13.64 -1.35
N ALA A 220 -22.33 -13.27 -0.41
CA ALA A 220 -21.45 -14.23 0.24
C ALA A 220 -22.21 -15.28 1.06
N ALA A 221 -23.25 -14.88 1.81
CA ALA A 221 -24.11 -15.81 2.53
C ALA A 221 -24.83 -16.76 1.60
N SER A 222 -25.33 -16.29 0.45
CA SER A 222 -26.02 -17.12 -0.54
C SER A 222 -25.07 -18.08 -1.30
N LEU A 223 -23.85 -17.63 -1.61
CA LEU A 223 -22.88 -18.41 -2.37
C LEU A 223 -22.05 -19.38 -1.50
N LEU A 224 -21.78 -19.00 -0.25
CA LEU A 224 -20.82 -19.71 0.61
C LEU A 224 -21.49 -20.44 1.76
N GLY A 225 -22.80 -20.26 1.99
CA GLY A 225 -23.47 -20.75 3.19
C GLY A 225 -22.84 -20.22 4.50
N ALA A 226 -22.00 -19.21 4.39
CA ALA A 226 -21.25 -18.63 5.49
C ALA A 226 -22.07 -17.56 6.20
N GLY A 227 -21.92 -17.48 7.50
CA GLY A 227 -22.55 -16.42 8.30
C GLY A 227 -22.15 -15.01 7.87
N PRO A 228 -22.85 -13.99 8.42
CA PRO A 228 -22.73 -12.59 8.00
C PRO A 228 -21.31 -11.98 8.14
N ASP A 229 -20.44 -12.61 8.89
CA ASP A 229 -19.04 -12.18 9.08
C ASP A 229 -18.08 -12.69 8.00
N SER A 230 -18.62 -12.93 6.80
CA SER A 230 -17.89 -13.57 5.73
C SER A 230 -16.65 -12.80 5.28
N ILE A 231 -15.65 -13.57 4.89
CA ILE A 231 -14.37 -13.17 4.30
C ILE A 231 -14.55 -12.30 3.04
N ALA A 232 -15.74 -12.32 2.39
CA ALA A 232 -15.98 -11.65 1.12
C ALA A 232 -15.74 -10.12 1.12
N PRO A 233 -16.18 -9.31 2.11
CA PRO A 233 -15.86 -7.89 2.13
C PRO A 233 -14.36 -7.61 2.19
N VAL A 234 -13.63 -8.45 2.92
CA VAL A 234 -12.17 -8.35 3.03
C VAL A 234 -11.52 -8.67 1.69
N LEU A 235 -11.95 -9.76 1.04
CA LEU A 235 -11.45 -10.15 -0.29
C LEU A 235 -11.70 -9.09 -1.35
N ILE A 236 -12.90 -8.49 -1.38
CA ILE A 236 -13.23 -7.42 -2.31
C ILE A 236 -12.37 -6.19 -2.04
N SER A 237 -12.18 -5.82 -0.78
CA SER A 237 -11.30 -4.71 -0.40
C SER A 237 -9.86 -4.93 -0.87
N TYR A 238 -9.32 -6.14 -0.69
CA TYR A 238 -7.99 -6.49 -1.19
C TYR A 238 -7.91 -6.50 -2.71
N ALA A 239 -8.93 -7.02 -3.42
CA ALA A 239 -8.97 -7.01 -4.87
C ALA A 239 -8.99 -5.59 -5.43
N ILE A 240 -9.79 -4.69 -4.84
CA ILE A 240 -9.83 -3.27 -5.19
C ILE A 240 -8.47 -2.62 -4.93
N GLY A 241 -7.84 -2.91 -3.77
CA GLY A 241 -6.51 -2.42 -3.44
C GLY A 241 -5.45 -2.86 -4.44
N ILE A 242 -5.42 -4.14 -4.82
CA ILE A 242 -4.49 -4.66 -5.83
C ILE A 242 -4.73 -3.95 -7.18
N HIS A 243 -5.97 -3.82 -7.63
CA HIS A 243 -6.28 -3.12 -8.88
C HIS A 243 -5.81 -1.67 -8.87
N HIS A 244 -6.08 -0.95 -7.78
CA HIS A 244 -5.62 0.43 -7.60
C HIS A 244 -4.10 0.54 -7.72
N PHE A 245 -3.35 -0.35 -7.07
CA PHE A 245 -1.89 -0.33 -7.12
C PHE A 245 -1.32 -0.68 -8.51
N PHE A 246 -2.01 -1.52 -9.28
CA PHE A 246 -1.63 -1.79 -10.66
C PHE A 246 -1.83 -0.57 -11.55
N THR A 247 -2.91 0.19 -11.36
CA THR A 247 -3.14 1.42 -12.11
C THR A 247 -2.12 2.49 -11.79
N ASP A 248 -1.73 2.62 -10.52
CA ASP A 248 -0.71 3.58 -10.08
C ASP A 248 0.69 3.26 -10.62
N GLY A 249 1.04 1.99 -10.73
CA GLY A 249 2.35 1.57 -11.27
C GLY A 249 2.51 1.76 -12.78
N VAL A 250 1.43 2.13 -13.46
CA VAL A 250 1.36 2.28 -14.93
C VAL A 250 1.26 3.75 -15.37
N ILE A 251 0.92 4.66 -14.46
CA ILE A 251 0.90 6.11 -14.66
C ILE A 251 2.25 6.71 -14.30
#